data_cef9686ac21612eb43cee1b1f846e246
#
_entry.id   cef9686ac21612eb43cee1b1f846e246
#
_cell.length_a   1.000
_cell.length_b   1.000
_cell.length_c   1.000
_cell.angle_alpha   90.00
_cell.angle_beta   90.00
_cell.angle_gamma   90.00
#
_symmetry.space_group_name_H-M   'P 1'
#
loop_
_entity.id
_entity.type
_entity.pdbx_description
1 polymer ?
#
loop_
_entity_poly.entity_id
_entity_poly.type
_entity_poly.pdbx_seq_one_letter_code
_entity_poly.pdbx_strand_id
1 'polypeptide(L)'
;MSGPVGVFYRQFAITMASSIVLSGVVALTLTPVLCAMILKNTHGKPRKKTPINRFIDAFNRLFEKLTGKYTNILTKIVDRRIVTFLALGGFAVATIFVNETLPSGFIPGEDQGMIYAIIQTPPGSTLETTNAVSRKLQSIAEHVEGVQSVSSLAGYEILTEGRGSNAGTCIINLKPWSDRKNSVHEVIEELEKETKNFGAVIEYFEPPAVPGYGAAGGLSFRLLD
;
A
#
# COMPACT_ATOMS: atom_id res chain seq x y z
N MET A 1 1.30 13.84 -16.93
CA MET A 1 2.18 13.45 -15.81
C MET A 1 3.55 13.15 -16.37
N SER A 2 4.60 13.80 -15.88
CA SER A 2 6.00 13.59 -16.26
C SER A 2 6.75 12.91 -15.11
N GLY A 3 7.95 12.37 -15.41
CA GLY A 3 8.76 11.66 -14.42
C GLY A 3 8.41 10.19 -14.22
N PRO A 4 9.09 9.50 -13.28
CA PRO A 4 8.93 8.07 -13.03
C PRO A 4 7.50 7.65 -12.71
N VAL A 5 6.80 8.45 -11.90
CA VAL A 5 5.39 8.26 -11.55
C VAL A 5 4.49 8.27 -12.79
N GLY A 6 4.75 9.21 -13.72
CA GLY A 6 4.00 9.29 -14.98
C GLY A 6 4.21 8.09 -15.88
N VAL A 7 5.43 7.55 -15.93
CA VAL A 7 5.75 6.31 -16.69
C VAL A 7 5.00 5.13 -16.10
N PHE A 8 5.01 4.99 -14.77
CA PHE A 8 4.30 3.92 -14.07
C PHE A 8 2.79 3.96 -14.36
N TYR A 9 2.15 5.11 -14.18
CA TYR A 9 0.72 5.25 -14.46
C TYR A 9 0.38 4.98 -15.92
N ARG A 10 1.22 5.42 -16.85
CA ARG A 10 1.01 5.18 -18.28
C ARG A 10 1.05 3.70 -18.62
N GLN A 11 2.05 2.97 -18.12
CA GLN A 11 2.18 1.52 -18.36
C GLN A 11 1.02 0.76 -17.72
N PHE A 12 0.67 1.10 -16.48
CA PHE A 12 -0.46 0.52 -15.79
C PHE A 12 -1.78 0.74 -16.53
N ALA A 13 -2.06 1.98 -16.96
CA ALA A 13 -3.26 2.33 -17.70
C ALA A 13 -3.37 1.60 -19.04
N ILE A 14 -2.27 1.52 -19.80
CA ILE A 14 -2.24 0.81 -21.09
C ILE A 14 -2.49 -0.68 -20.89
N THR A 15 -1.85 -1.29 -19.89
CA THR A 15 -2.03 -2.72 -19.58
C THR A 15 -3.46 -3.02 -19.17
N MET A 16 -4.05 -2.20 -18.28
CA MET A 16 -5.44 -2.36 -17.88
C MET A 16 -6.41 -2.17 -19.03
N ALA A 17 -6.25 -1.12 -19.83
CA ALA A 17 -7.10 -0.86 -20.97
C ALA A 17 -7.04 -2.01 -21.99
N SER A 18 -5.85 -2.52 -22.31
CA SER A 18 -5.67 -3.67 -23.20
C SER A 18 -6.36 -4.92 -22.66
N SER A 19 -6.20 -5.20 -21.37
CA SER A 19 -6.84 -6.35 -20.71
C SER A 19 -8.36 -6.26 -20.73
N ILE A 20 -8.93 -5.07 -20.50
CA ILE A 20 -10.38 -4.84 -20.53
C ILE A 20 -10.92 -5.04 -21.95
N VAL A 21 -10.24 -4.48 -22.98
CA VAL A 21 -10.64 -4.65 -24.37
C VAL A 21 -10.61 -6.12 -24.77
N LEU A 22 -9.51 -6.84 -24.48
CA LEU A 22 -9.40 -8.27 -24.76
C LEU A 22 -10.49 -9.08 -24.05
N SER A 23 -10.73 -8.78 -22.77
CA SER A 23 -11.80 -9.42 -21.99
C SER A 23 -13.18 -9.18 -22.62
N GLY A 24 -13.44 -7.96 -23.08
CA GLY A 24 -14.68 -7.62 -23.79
C GLY A 24 -14.84 -8.41 -25.10
N VAL A 25 -13.79 -8.51 -25.90
CA VAL A 25 -13.80 -9.30 -27.14
C VAL A 25 -14.08 -10.78 -26.84
N VAL A 26 -13.39 -11.35 -25.86
CA VAL A 26 -13.61 -12.75 -25.45
C VAL A 26 -15.03 -12.97 -24.93
N ALA A 27 -15.54 -12.07 -24.09
CA ALA A 27 -16.90 -12.17 -23.57
C ALA A 27 -17.98 -12.12 -24.65
N LEU A 28 -17.80 -11.25 -25.66
CA LEU A 28 -18.77 -11.09 -26.74
C LEU A 28 -18.66 -12.17 -27.83
N THR A 29 -17.52 -12.81 -28.00
CA THR A 29 -17.29 -13.83 -29.03
C THR A 29 -17.35 -15.24 -28.48
N LEU A 30 -16.50 -15.57 -27.52
CA LEU A 30 -16.35 -16.92 -27.00
C LEU A 30 -17.54 -17.37 -26.16
N THR A 31 -18.10 -16.51 -25.33
CA THR A 31 -19.19 -16.87 -24.42
C THR A 31 -20.47 -17.27 -25.19
N PRO A 32 -20.97 -16.53 -26.20
CA PRO A 32 -22.11 -16.96 -26.98
C PRO A 32 -21.87 -18.27 -27.75
N VAL A 33 -20.65 -18.45 -28.31
CA VAL A 33 -20.30 -19.68 -29.03
C VAL A 33 -20.29 -20.87 -28.08
N LEU A 34 -19.67 -20.77 -26.92
CA LEU A 34 -19.69 -21.84 -25.91
C LEU A 34 -21.11 -22.14 -25.43
N CYS A 35 -21.92 -21.10 -25.21
CA CYS A 35 -23.33 -21.29 -24.84
C CYS A 35 -24.10 -22.05 -25.93
N ALA A 36 -23.91 -21.71 -27.22
CA ALA A 36 -24.55 -22.40 -28.32
C ALA A 36 -24.11 -23.87 -28.45
N MET A 37 -22.83 -24.15 -28.15
CA MET A 37 -22.30 -25.51 -28.23
C MET A 37 -22.70 -26.40 -27.03
N ILE A 38 -22.70 -25.83 -25.83
CA ILE A 38 -22.90 -26.60 -24.58
C ILE A 38 -24.37 -26.70 -24.19
N LEU A 39 -25.15 -25.60 -24.38
CA LEU A 39 -26.55 -25.57 -23.99
C LEU A 39 -27.42 -26.33 -25.02
N LYS A 40 -27.98 -27.44 -24.57
CA LYS A 40 -28.97 -28.19 -25.36
C LYS A 40 -30.33 -27.52 -25.24
N ASN A 41 -30.99 -27.36 -26.38
CA ASN A 41 -32.38 -26.89 -26.37
C ASN A 41 -33.30 -27.91 -25.70
N THR A 42 -33.78 -27.58 -24.52
CA THR A 42 -34.68 -28.42 -23.71
C THR A 42 -36.12 -27.94 -23.70
N HIS A 43 -36.47 -26.97 -24.58
CA HIS A 43 -37.83 -26.46 -24.67
C HIS A 43 -38.83 -27.59 -25.02
N GLY A 44 -39.81 -27.80 -24.14
CA GLY A 44 -40.91 -28.74 -24.36
C GLY A 44 -40.60 -30.23 -24.02
N LYS A 45 -39.40 -30.58 -23.52
CA LYS A 45 -39.11 -31.96 -23.11
C LYS A 45 -39.31 -32.14 -21.59
N PRO A 46 -39.96 -33.24 -21.14
CA PRO A 46 -40.09 -33.54 -19.71
C PRO A 46 -38.71 -33.70 -19.07
N ARG A 47 -38.42 -32.88 -18.10
CA ARG A 47 -37.13 -32.90 -17.38
C ARG A 47 -37.02 -34.18 -16.53
N LYS A 48 -36.04 -35.02 -16.79
CA LYS A 48 -35.76 -36.21 -15.95
C LYS A 48 -35.33 -35.76 -14.55
N LYS A 49 -35.87 -36.37 -13.50
CA LYS A 49 -35.53 -36.09 -12.10
C LYS A 49 -34.15 -36.67 -11.77
N THR A 50 -33.08 -36.03 -12.17
CA THR A 50 -31.71 -36.36 -11.80
C THR A 50 -31.26 -35.51 -10.59
N PRO A 51 -30.32 -35.96 -9.74
CA PRO A 51 -29.81 -35.16 -8.62
C PRO A 51 -29.27 -33.84 -9.05
N ILE A 52 -28.66 -33.75 -10.23
CA ILE A 52 -28.15 -32.49 -10.84
C ILE A 52 -29.31 -31.52 -11.12
N ASN A 53 -30.40 -31.99 -11.70
CA ASN A 53 -31.57 -31.16 -11.96
C ASN A 53 -32.20 -30.62 -10.67
N ARG A 54 -32.17 -31.42 -9.60
CA ARG A 54 -32.66 -31.00 -8.27
C ARG A 54 -31.82 -29.86 -7.67
N PHE A 55 -30.50 -29.91 -7.86
CA PHE A 55 -29.59 -28.84 -7.46
C PHE A 55 -29.86 -27.55 -8.29
N ILE A 56 -29.99 -27.70 -9.61
CA ILE A 56 -30.30 -26.56 -10.51
C ILE A 56 -31.65 -25.92 -10.14
N ASP A 57 -32.67 -26.73 -9.85
CA ASP A 57 -33.98 -26.23 -9.45
C ASP A 57 -33.96 -25.53 -8.08
N ALA A 58 -33.11 -26.01 -7.16
CA ALA A 58 -32.90 -25.35 -5.87
C ALA A 58 -32.17 -24.02 -6.05
N PHE A 59 -31.15 -23.98 -6.89
CA PHE A 59 -30.42 -22.75 -7.26
C PHE A 59 -31.36 -21.72 -7.92
N ASN A 60 -32.15 -22.13 -8.91
CA ASN A 60 -33.08 -21.25 -9.59
C ASN A 60 -34.11 -20.65 -8.63
N ARG A 61 -34.67 -21.47 -7.72
CA ARG A 61 -35.59 -20.97 -6.68
C ARG A 61 -34.94 -19.95 -5.74
N LEU A 62 -33.67 -20.17 -5.37
CA LEU A 62 -32.92 -19.22 -4.55
C LEU A 62 -32.68 -17.91 -5.34
N PHE A 63 -32.28 -18.06 -6.59
CA PHE A 63 -32.04 -16.92 -7.50
C PHE A 63 -33.33 -16.09 -7.73
N GLU A 64 -34.46 -16.75 -8.00
CA GLU A 64 -35.77 -16.09 -8.13
C GLU A 64 -36.18 -15.33 -6.87
N LYS A 65 -35.96 -15.93 -5.68
CA LYS A 65 -36.22 -15.26 -4.40
C LYS A 65 -35.33 -14.03 -4.20
N LEU A 66 -34.04 -14.14 -4.54
CA LEU A 66 -33.11 -13.02 -4.45
C LEU A 66 -33.49 -11.91 -5.44
N THR A 67 -33.80 -12.28 -6.68
CA THR A 67 -34.23 -11.34 -7.71
C THR A 67 -35.55 -10.64 -7.31
N GLY A 68 -36.50 -11.39 -6.75
CA GLY A 68 -37.76 -10.81 -6.25
C GLY A 68 -37.53 -9.81 -5.11
N LYS A 69 -36.64 -10.14 -4.14
CA LYS A 69 -36.27 -9.21 -3.08
C LYS A 69 -35.57 -7.96 -3.63
N TYR A 70 -34.61 -8.14 -4.55
CA TYR A 70 -33.91 -7.04 -5.21
C TYR A 70 -34.88 -6.12 -5.94
N THR A 71 -35.77 -6.68 -6.76
CA THR A 71 -36.79 -5.91 -7.51
C THR A 71 -37.68 -5.13 -6.57
N ASN A 72 -38.17 -5.75 -5.48
CA ASN A 72 -39.00 -5.08 -4.50
C ASN A 72 -38.30 -3.91 -3.79
N ILE A 73 -37.03 -4.09 -3.45
CA ILE A 73 -36.22 -3.02 -2.83
C ILE A 73 -35.99 -1.90 -3.85
N LEU A 74 -35.63 -2.26 -5.08
CA LEU A 74 -35.37 -1.30 -6.15
C LEU A 74 -36.59 -0.48 -6.47
N THR A 75 -37.78 -1.10 -6.61
CA THR A 75 -39.06 -0.41 -6.84
C THR A 75 -39.35 0.58 -5.72
N LYS A 76 -39.19 0.17 -4.45
CA LYS A 76 -39.38 1.07 -3.30
C LYS A 76 -38.46 2.28 -3.30
N ILE A 77 -37.22 2.09 -3.76
CA ILE A 77 -36.21 3.17 -3.84
C ILE A 77 -36.58 4.12 -5.00
N VAL A 78 -36.88 3.56 -6.18
CA VAL A 78 -37.21 4.34 -7.38
C VAL A 78 -38.46 5.17 -7.19
N ASP A 79 -39.50 4.60 -6.54
CA ASP A 79 -40.73 5.31 -6.25
C ASP A 79 -40.56 6.48 -5.25
N ARG A 80 -39.47 6.45 -4.47
CA ARG A 80 -39.15 7.49 -3.48
C ARG A 80 -38.00 8.38 -3.94
N ARG A 81 -38.25 9.21 -4.95
CA ARG A 81 -37.23 10.10 -5.56
C ARG A 81 -36.43 10.89 -4.51
N ILE A 82 -37.10 11.42 -3.49
CA ILE A 82 -36.44 12.19 -2.42
C ILE A 82 -35.41 11.31 -1.64
N VAL A 83 -35.78 10.07 -1.32
CA VAL A 83 -34.88 9.13 -0.62
C VAL A 83 -33.67 8.82 -1.47
N THR A 84 -33.87 8.64 -2.78
CA THR A 84 -32.78 8.37 -3.74
C THR A 84 -31.81 9.56 -3.82
N PHE A 85 -32.33 10.80 -3.92
CA PHE A 85 -31.49 11.99 -3.95
C PHE A 85 -30.77 12.22 -2.62
N LEU A 86 -31.43 11.98 -1.48
CA LEU A 86 -30.78 12.07 -0.17
C LEU A 86 -29.67 11.02 0.01
N ALA A 87 -29.92 9.78 -0.45
CA ALA A 87 -28.89 8.75 -0.43
C ALA A 87 -27.70 9.11 -1.32
N LEU A 88 -27.96 9.57 -2.54
CA LEU A 88 -26.89 10.02 -3.45
C LEU A 88 -26.12 11.20 -2.89
N GLY A 89 -26.81 12.19 -2.31
CA GLY A 89 -26.18 13.31 -1.62
C GLY A 89 -25.36 12.86 -0.41
N GLY A 90 -25.87 11.93 0.37
CA GLY A 90 -25.14 11.32 1.49
C GLY A 90 -23.85 10.61 1.06
N PHE A 91 -23.90 9.84 -0.03
CA PHE A 91 -22.71 9.23 -0.61
C PHE A 91 -21.71 10.27 -1.13
N ALA A 92 -22.17 11.33 -1.78
CA ALA A 92 -21.30 12.40 -2.25
C ALA A 92 -20.57 13.08 -1.08
N VAL A 93 -21.32 13.43 -0.03
CA VAL A 93 -20.74 14.03 1.20
C VAL A 93 -19.75 13.07 1.87
N ALA A 94 -20.11 11.79 1.99
CA ALA A 94 -19.22 10.77 2.56
C ALA A 94 -17.93 10.63 1.73
N THR A 95 -18.02 10.66 0.41
CA THR A 95 -16.86 10.60 -0.48
C THR A 95 -15.93 11.82 -0.27
N ILE A 96 -16.51 13.01 -0.18
CA ILE A 96 -15.73 14.24 0.09
C ILE A 96 -15.04 14.13 1.46
N PHE A 97 -15.78 13.72 2.48
CA PHE A 97 -15.24 13.57 3.83
C PHE A 97 -14.09 12.56 3.89
N VAL A 98 -14.24 11.40 3.26
CA VAL A 98 -13.18 10.38 3.18
C VAL A 98 -11.97 10.93 2.42
N ASN A 99 -12.19 11.64 1.31
CA ASN A 99 -11.10 12.21 0.52
C ASN A 99 -10.29 13.27 1.29
N GLU A 100 -10.94 14.05 2.17
CA GLU A 100 -10.27 15.04 3.01
C GLU A 100 -9.49 14.41 4.19
N THR A 101 -9.94 13.25 4.67
CA THR A 101 -9.31 12.57 5.81
C THR A 101 -8.21 11.60 5.42
N LEU A 102 -8.19 11.13 4.18
CA LEU A 102 -7.15 10.21 3.71
C LEU A 102 -5.91 10.99 3.24
N PRO A 103 -4.72 10.59 3.70
CA PRO A 103 -3.48 11.16 3.19
C PRO A 103 -3.37 10.89 1.69
N SER A 104 -3.22 11.95 0.90
CA SER A 104 -3.03 11.87 -0.54
C SER A 104 -1.55 11.67 -0.86
N GLY A 105 -1.22 10.56 -1.51
CA GLY A 105 0.12 10.26 -1.97
C GLY A 105 0.10 9.25 -3.11
N PHE A 106 1.15 9.23 -3.93
CA PHE A 106 1.29 8.21 -4.97
C PHE A 106 1.41 6.80 -4.37
N ILE A 107 2.17 6.71 -3.29
CA ILE A 107 2.29 5.52 -2.46
C ILE A 107 2.16 6.01 -1.02
N PRO A 108 1.15 5.56 -0.27
CA PRO A 108 1.06 5.86 1.16
C PRO A 108 2.32 5.37 1.87
N GLY A 109 2.80 6.14 2.85
CA GLY A 109 3.85 5.66 3.76
C GLY A 109 3.32 4.43 4.49
N GLU A 110 3.98 3.30 4.30
CA GLU A 110 3.66 2.07 5.00
C GLU A 110 4.78 1.78 6.01
N ASP A 111 4.40 1.45 7.22
CA ASP A 111 5.34 0.96 8.23
C ASP A 111 5.96 -0.37 7.77
N GLN A 112 7.15 -0.30 7.20
CA GLN A 112 7.89 -1.47 6.70
C GLN A 112 8.64 -2.22 7.80
N GLY A 113 8.53 -1.78 9.06
CA GLY A 113 9.26 -2.39 10.16
C GLY A 113 10.77 -2.14 10.10
N MET A 114 11.20 -1.07 9.43
CA MET A 114 12.62 -0.73 9.26
C MET A 114 12.82 0.78 9.36
N ILE A 115 13.88 1.20 10.03
CA ILE A 115 14.30 2.59 10.15
C ILE A 115 15.75 2.70 9.70
N TYR A 116 16.06 3.71 8.90
CA TYR A 116 17.42 4.11 8.60
C TYR A 116 17.80 5.30 9.49
N ALA A 117 18.95 5.22 10.14
CA ALA A 117 19.55 6.32 10.85
C ALA A 117 20.83 6.72 10.14
N ILE A 118 20.89 7.94 9.61
CA ILE A 118 22.11 8.52 9.03
C ILE A 118 22.86 9.25 10.13
N ILE A 119 24.13 8.98 10.20
CA ILE A 119 25.04 9.57 11.18
C ILE A 119 26.03 10.45 10.43
N GLN A 120 26.06 11.74 10.76
CA GLN A 120 27.07 12.68 10.29
C GLN A 120 27.84 13.23 11.47
N THR A 121 29.08 12.81 11.60
CA THR A 121 30.02 13.39 12.56
C THR A 121 30.65 14.69 11.99
N PRO A 122 31.18 15.59 12.83
CA PRO A 122 31.79 16.82 12.36
C PRO A 122 32.82 16.62 11.26
N PRO A 123 32.97 17.54 10.30
CA PRO A 123 33.99 17.47 9.26
C PRO A 123 35.37 17.27 9.84
N GLY A 124 36.15 16.35 9.26
CA GLY A 124 37.48 15.99 9.77
C GLY A 124 37.48 14.89 10.83
N SER A 125 36.31 14.35 11.21
CA SER A 125 36.25 13.17 12.09
C SER A 125 36.88 11.96 11.43
N THR A 126 37.55 11.14 12.26
CA THR A 126 38.12 9.87 11.80
C THR A 126 37.05 8.79 11.73
N LEU A 127 37.31 7.72 10.99
CA LEU A 127 36.41 6.58 10.90
C LEU A 127 36.14 5.91 12.26
N GLU A 128 37.16 5.91 13.13
CA GLU A 128 37.04 5.38 14.50
C GLU A 128 36.06 6.19 15.33
N THR A 129 36.07 7.53 15.19
CA THR A 129 35.12 8.41 15.87
C THR A 129 33.69 8.13 15.40
N THR A 130 33.47 8.04 14.08
CA THR A 130 32.19 7.72 13.52
C THR A 130 31.70 6.32 13.93
N ASN A 131 32.60 5.34 13.94
CA ASN A 131 32.29 3.99 14.41
C ASN A 131 31.91 3.95 15.91
N ALA A 132 32.57 4.78 16.74
CA ALA A 132 32.21 4.89 18.16
C ALA A 132 30.81 5.45 18.35
N VAL A 133 30.44 6.49 17.58
CA VAL A 133 29.09 7.05 17.58
C VAL A 133 28.06 6.01 17.08
N SER A 134 28.38 5.31 15.99
CA SER A 134 27.51 4.27 15.43
C SER A 134 27.24 3.13 16.40
N ARG A 135 28.29 2.66 17.11
CA ARG A 135 28.14 1.62 18.13
C ARG A 135 27.35 2.08 19.35
N LYS A 136 27.52 3.34 19.74
CA LYS A 136 26.72 3.93 20.83
C LYS A 136 25.25 4.00 20.46
N LEU A 137 24.93 4.44 19.22
CA LEU A 137 23.57 4.43 18.68
C LEU A 137 23.00 3.01 18.64
N GLN A 138 23.77 2.06 18.14
CA GLN A 138 23.38 0.65 18.12
C GLN A 138 23.00 0.14 19.50
N SER A 139 23.85 0.39 20.50
CA SER A 139 23.57 -0.04 21.88
C SER A 139 22.30 0.57 22.47
N ILE A 140 21.99 1.82 22.15
CA ILE A 140 20.74 2.47 22.59
C ILE A 140 19.56 1.86 21.86
N ALA A 141 19.63 1.77 20.53
CA ALA A 141 18.54 1.28 19.70
C ALA A 141 18.16 -0.18 20.02
N GLU A 142 19.12 -1.03 20.40
CA GLU A 142 18.86 -2.41 20.82
C GLU A 142 18.02 -2.51 22.12
N HIS A 143 17.96 -1.44 22.92
CA HIS A 143 17.18 -1.39 24.16
C HIS A 143 15.80 -0.73 23.99
N VAL A 144 15.53 -0.12 22.84
CA VAL A 144 14.24 0.50 22.56
C VAL A 144 13.17 -0.58 22.32
N GLU A 145 12.01 -0.40 22.93
CA GLU A 145 10.91 -1.36 22.79
C GLU A 145 10.43 -1.44 21.34
N GLY A 146 10.32 -2.64 20.81
CA GLY A 146 9.90 -2.89 19.41
C GLY A 146 11.06 -3.10 18.45
N VAL A 147 12.30 -2.83 18.83
CA VAL A 147 13.47 -3.13 18.00
C VAL A 147 13.80 -4.63 18.08
N GLN A 148 14.10 -5.23 16.93
CA GLN A 148 14.49 -6.63 16.80
C GLN A 148 16.00 -6.78 16.62
N SER A 149 16.60 -5.96 15.76
CA SER A 149 18.04 -6.01 15.48
C SER A 149 18.52 -4.68 14.91
N VAL A 150 19.78 -4.36 15.15
CA VAL A 150 20.42 -3.16 14.65
C VAL A 150 21.73 -3.53 13.95
N SER A 151 21.92 -3.01 12.75
CA SER A 151 23.17 -3.16 11.99
C SER A 151 23.78 -1.78 11.76
N SER A 152 25.04 -1.59 12.11
CA SER A 152 25.74 -0.31 11.95
C SER A 152 26.88 -0.41 10.94
N LEU A 153 26.98 0.60 10.08
CA LEU A 153 28.02 0.77 9.07
C LEU A 153 28.68 2.13 9.28
N ALA A 154 29.98 2.16 9.54
CA ALA A 154 30.75 3.39 9.56
C ALA A 154 31.45 3.58 8.21
N GLY A 155 31.55 4.80 7.74
CA GLY A 155 32.19 5.14 6.48
C GLY A 155 31.27 5.10 5.24
N TYR A 156 29.96 4.88 5.43
CA TYR A 156 28.99 4.79 4.33
C TYR A 156 27.65 5.41 4.71
N GLU A 157 27.11 6.21 3.82
CA GLU A 157 25.79 6.82 3.91
C GLU A 157 24.86 6.24 2.83
N ILE A 158 23.75 5.64 3.27
CA ILE A 158 22.85 4.90 2.38
C ILE A 158 22.02 5.78 1.45
N LEU A 159 21.72 7.04 1.82
CA LEU A 159 20.89 7.94 1.00
C LEU A 159 21.62 8.46 -0.23
N THR A 160 22.85 8.89 -0.04
CA THR A 160 23.66 9.48 -1.11
C THR A 160 24.59 8.47 -1.75
N GLU A 161 24.63 7.23 -1.20
CA GLU A 161 25.63 6.20 -1.52
C GLU A 161 27.07 6.73 -1.32
N GLY A 162 27.18 7.78 -0.50
CA GLY A 162 28.42 8.48 -0.22
C GLY A 162 29.34 7.68 0.70
N ARG A 163 30.64 7.78 0.47
CA ARG A 163 31.69 7.22 1.34
C ARG A 163 32.49 8.34 1.97
N GLY A 164 32.63 8.29 3.28
CA GLY A 164 33.38 9.30 4.02
C GLY A 164 33.68 8.84 5.45
N SER A 165 34.81 9.24 5.99
CA SER A 165 35.18 8.90 7.37
C SER A 165 34.20 9.47 8.41
N ASN A 166 33.51 10.56 8.06
CA ASN A 166 32.54 11.23 8.93
C ASN A 166 31.08 10.80 8.67
N ALA A 167 30.85 9.83 7.77
CA ALA A 167 29.54 9.32 7.43
C ALA A 167 29.30 7.93 8.03
N GLY A 168 28.07 7.67 8.46
CA GLY A 168 27.67 6.35 8.96
C GLY A 168 26.17 6.12 8.74
N THR A 169 25.77 4.86 8.76
CA THR A 169 24.38 4.44 8.67
C THR A 169 24.09 3.35 9.69
N CYS A 170 22.98 3.45 10.42
CA CYS A 170 22.43 2.33 11.16
C CYS A 170 21.11 1.90 10.51
N ILE A 171 20.95 0.61 10.32
CA ILE A 171 19.73 -0.04 9.87
C ILE A 171 19.10 -0.70 11.09
N ILE A 172 17.93 -0.23 11.47
CA ILE A 172 17.20 -0.67 12.65
C ILE A 172 15.99 -1.45 12.16
N ASN A 173 15.96 -2.75 12.42
CA ASN A 173 14.82 -3.60 12.09
C ASN A 173 13.92 -3.71 13.32
N LEU A 174 12.63 -3.51 13.11
CA LEU A 174 11.61 -3.63 14.13
C LEU A 174 11.00 -5.03 14.15
N LYS A 175 10.43 -5.42 15.28
CA LYS A 175 9.66 -6.65 15.40
C LYS A 175 8.43 -6.61 14.48
N PRO A 176 7.90 -7.77 14.07
CA PRO A 176 6.64 -7.83 13.33
C PRO A 176 5.51 -7.08 14.04
N TRP A 177 4.56 -6.56 13.30
CA TRP A 177 3.42 -5.79 13.83
C TRP A 177 2.59 -6.54 14.87
N SER A 178 2.54 -7.87 14.77
CA SER A 178 1.89 -8.72 15.78
C SER A 178 2.56 -8.69 17.15
N ASP A 179 3.87 -8.39 17.20
CA ASP A 179 4.71 -8.55 18.37
C ASP A 179 5.18 -7.21 18.95
N ARG A 180 4.75 -6.08 18.36
CA ARG A 180 5.02 -4.73 18.84
C ARG A 180 3.75 -3.92 19.00
N LYS A 181 3.75 -2.99 19.95
CA LYS A 181 2.66 -2.04 20.18
C LYS A 181 2.96 -0.67 19.59
N ASN A 182 4.24 -0.34 19.49
CA ASN A 182 4.72 0.98 19.07
C ASN A 182 4.75 1.06 17.54
N SER A 183 4.30 2.18 17.00
CA SER A 183 4.46 2.54 15.58
C SER A 183 5.92 2.90 15.28
N VAL A 184 6.30 2.90 14.00
CA VAL A 184 7.63 3.37 13.57
C VAL A 184 7.88 4.80 14.03
N HIS A 185 6.90 5.68 13.95
CA HIS A 185 7.03 7.07 14.39
C HIS A 185 7.35 7.21 15.88
N GLU A 186 6.69 6.43 16.74
CA GLU A 186 6.95 6.43 18.19
C GLU A 186 8.37 5.96 18.49
N VAL A 187 8.86 4.94 17.78
CA VAL A 187 10.23 4.45 17.92
C VAL A 187 11.23 5.51 17.45
N ILE A 188 10.95 6.22 16.35
CA ILE A 188 11.80 7.32 15.87
C ILE A 188 11.86 8.44 16.92
N GLU A 189 10.72 8.88 17.46
CA GLU A 189 10.69 9.92 18.49
C GLU A 189 11.48 9.54 19.76
N GLU A 190 11.44 8.28 20.16
CA GLU A 190 12.22 7.78 21.30
C GLU A 190 13.72 7.81 20.99
N LEU A 191 14.12 7.33 19.81
CA LEU A 191 15.51 7.37 19.37
C LEU A 191 16.06 8.80 19.25
N GLU A 192 15.27 9.75 18.72
CA GLU A 192 15.66 11.15 18.63
C GLU A 192 15.89 11.77 20.00
N LYS A 193 15.07 11.47 21.00
CA LYS A 193 15.25 11.94 22.37
C LYS A 193 16.53 11.43 22.99
N GLU A 194 16.80 10.13 22.84
CA GLU A 194 17.98 9.48 23.43
C GLU A 194 19.29 9.90 22.75
N THR A 195 19.25 10.29 21.48
CA THR A 195 20.45 10.61 20.69
C THR A 195 20.74 12.10 20.55
N LYS A 196 19.89 12.97 21.10
CA LYS A 196 19.99 14.42 20.98
C LYS A 196 21.36 15.01 21.35
N ASN A 197 22.11 14.37 22.24
CA ASN A 197 23.39 14.86 22.79
C ASN A 197 24.61 14.07 22.30
N PHE A 198 24.57 13.48 21.10
CA PHE A 198 25.67 12.62 20.62
C PHE A 198 26.86 13.36 20.03
N GLY A 199 26.78 14.68 19.85
CA GLY A 199 27.85 15.45 19.18
C GLY A 199 28.01 15.13 17.70
N ALA A 200 27.00 14.48 17.11
CA ALA A 200 26.84 14.17 15.69
C ALA A 200 25.40 14.50 15.28
N VAL A 201 25.20 14.77 14.01
CA VAL A 201 23.84 14.88 13.45
C VAL A 201 23.36 13.47 13.13
N ILE A 202 22.21 13.09 13.69
CA ILE A 202 21.58 11.79 13.43
C ILE A 202 20.18 12.07 12.91
N GLU A 203 19.91 11.60 11.70
CA GLU A 203 18.60 11.74 11.05
C GLU A 203 17.97 10.38 10.86
N TYR A 204 16.71 10.25 11.27
CA TYR A 204 15.93 9.00 11.17
C TYR A 204 14.88 9.12 10.09
N PHE A 205 14.73 8.08 9.29
CA PHE A 205 13.66 8.03 8.29
C PHE A 205 13.31 6.59 7.92
N GLU A 206 12.10 6.43 7.42
CA GLU A 206 11.65 5.16 6.89
C GLU A 206 12.18 4.95 5.46
N PRO A 207 12.53 3.71 5.08
CA PRO A 207 12.90 3.43 3.70
C PRO A 207 11.73 3.75 2.75
N PRO A 208 12.00 4.14 1.50
CA PRO A 208 10.94 4.40 0.55
C PRO A 208 10.15 3.12 0.26
N ALA A 209 8.83 3.23 0.18
CA ALA A 209 7.95 2.10 -0.08
C ALA A 209 8.25 1.39 -1.41
N VAL A 210 8.86 2.08 -2.38
CA VAL A 210 9.32 1.50 -3.65
C VAL A 210 10.80 1.83 -3.86
N PRO A 211 11.68 0.82 -3.87
CA PRO A 211 13.11 1.02 -4.14
C PRO A 211 13.32 1.74 -5.48
N GLY A 212 14.21 2.75 -5.47
CA GLY A 212 14.53 3.53 -6.67
C GLY A 212 13.62 4.74 -6.93
N TYR A 213 12.57 4.95 -6.12
CA TYR A 213 11.67 6.11 -6.23
C TYR A 213 11.88 7.13 -5.10
N GLY A 214 13.11 7.43 -4.81
CA GLY A 214 13.53 8.33 -3.73
C GLY A 214 14.11 7.54 -2.57
N ALA A 215 15.11 8.11 -1.91
CA ALA A 215 15.76 7.48 -0.77
C ALA A 215 15.07 7.82 0.55
N ALA A 216 14.31 8.91 0.57
CA ALA A 216 13.43 9.33 1.65
C ALA A 216 12.29 10.17 1.08
N GLY A 217 11.12 10.17 1.73
CA GLY A 217 10.05 11.12 1.43
C GLY A 217 10.51 12.54 1.76
N GLY A 218 10.26 13.50 0.87
CA GLY A 218 10.58 14.90 1.12
C GLY A 218 11.11 15.65 -0.09
N LEU A 219 11.54 16.89 0.14
CA LEU A 219 12.14 17.79 -0.85
C LEU A 219 13.67 17.73 -0.72
N SER A 220 14.34 17.37 -1.80
CA SER A 220 15.80 17.39 -1.87
C SER A 220 16.26 18.63 -2.65
N PHE A 221 17.00 19.53 -1.99
CA PHE A 221 17.65 20.66 -2.64
C PHE A 221 19.15 20.40 -2.74
N ARG A 222 19.72 20.60 -3.91
CA ARG A 222 21.19 20.66 -4.08
C ARG A 222 21.56 22.10 -4.40
N LEU A 223 22.33 22.71 -3.52
CA LEU A 223 23.02 23.96 -3.81
C LEU A 223 24.25 23.60 -4.63
N LEU A 224 24.34 24.11 -5.85
CA LEU A 224 25.52 23.96 -6.71
C LEU A 224 26.23 25.32 -6.71
N ASP A 225 27.51 25.34 -6.32
CA ASP A 225 28.42 26.47 -6.47
C ASP A 225 28.90 26.62 -7.91
#